data_a5ef3d6f776fa624d462662ca0596a87
#
_entry.id   a5ef3d6f776fa624d462662ca0596a87
#
_cell.length_a   1.000
_cell.length_b   1.000
_cell.length_c   1.000
_cell.angle_alpha   90.00
_cell.angle_beta   90.00
_cell.angle_gamma   90.00
#
_symmetry.space_group_name_H-M   'P 1'
#
loop_
_entity.id
_entity.type
_entity.pdbx_description
1 polymer ?
#
loop_
_entity_poly.entity_id
_entity_poly.type
_entity_poly.pdbx_seq_one_letter_code
_entity_poly.pdbx_strand_id
1 'polypeptide(L)'
;MGGQRAKRRVKRGVLVAGVLLAAGMVSPASGAVKGGSGPARLAMLEWPRTDTGEPAPISEAAMSALVVERLRQAGIAEQDFGLAVVPLGLNGAEAAAAAGEVAAGARFGGTPLLKVAHQSGRPFNPASTMKLVTTYAALSMLGPDYRWTTRFYTTGPIRNGVLQGDLVMQGGGDPHLVIEDLHALMADLRAQGLTTIRGNLVIDDSRFAVGPAYGSAFDGDASQAYNVRPWAALTNFKASKLVVDPKSKQLVLDPPLADVQLRYDVKVLRGRCRGGATRVSVADGATPAGRPQVAVNGTQVRACGPLQFYAAMLDHQQFVHGIFKAAWKNMGGQFLGRTRIEPGAAKRARPLYAWQSSLDLGEVVHQINKFSNNVMTRMLLLEMAAVKGQGALAPEVAGQWLHGWYRSQGMPMASLTMENGSGLSRQARISAGDMVVLLARAAQSPQARWFEQSLPVVGIDGTMKTRLRLDPVAGQAQIKTGTLQEVRAIAGYVTAASGRRYALSLMINGKYPAERALHAQDELLRWVYRHG
;
A
#
# COMPACT_ATOMS: atom_id res chain seq x y z
N MET A 1 51.85 6.46 -24.36
CA MET A 1 50.76 6.32 -25.35
C MET A 1 49.54 5.71 -24.63
N GLY A 2 48.60 6.57 -24.26
CA GLY A 2 47.46 6.26 -23.44
C GLY A 2 46.29 5.70 -24.25
N GLY A 3 45.64 4.68 -23.71
CA GLY A 3 44.42 4.12 -24.22
C GLY A 3 43.29 4.31 -23.19
N GLN A 4 42.51 5.39 -23.33
CA GLN A 4 41.28 5.60 -22.57
C GLN A 4 40.21 4.63 -23.05
N ARG A 5 39.80 3.68 -22.19
CA ARG A 5 38.60 2.88 -22.40
C ARG A 5 37.37 3.66 -21.93
N ALA A 6 36.59 4.16 -22.88
CA ALA A 6 35.29 4.75 -22.65
C ALA A 6 34.29 3.72 -22.10
N LYS A 7 33.83 3.92 -20.89
CA LYS A 7 32.69 3.17 -20.30
C LYS A 7 31.40 3.64 -20.96
N ARG A 8 30.87 2.89 -21.92
CA ARG A 8 29.51 3.05 -22.43
C ARG A 8 28.52 2.72 -21.32
N ARG A 9 27.87 3.75 -20.75
CA ARG A 9 26.66 3.61 -19.95
C ARG A 9 25.51 3.16 -20.87
N VAL A 10 25.17 1.88 -20.81
CA VAL A 10 23.92 1.37 -21.37
C VAL A 10 22.80 1.85 -20.44
N LYS A 11 22.02 2.81 -20.92
CA LYS A 11 20.71 3.14 -20.29
C LYS A 11 19.79 1.93 -20.52
N ARG A 12 19.73 1.02 -19.55
CA ARG A 12 18.66 0.03 -19.46
C ARG A 12 17.40 0.79 -19.08
N GLY A 13 16.51 0.99 -20.03
CA GLY A 13 15.13 1.31 -19.75
C GLY A 13 14.53 0.14 -18.97
N VAL A 14 14.36 0.31 -17.67
CA VAL A 14 13.60 -0.61 -16.83
C VAL A 14 12.15 -0.46 -17.24
N LEU A 15 11.66 -1.39 -18.04
CA LEU A 15 10.22 -1.62 -18.17
C LEU A 15 9.78 -2.18 -16.81
N VAL A 16 9.39 -1.30 -15.89
CA VAL A 16 8.71 -1.69 -14.66
C VAL A 16 7.36 -2.24 -15.09
N ALA A 17 7.27 -3.55 -15.22
CA ALA A 17 5.98 -4.24 -15.21
C ALA A 17 5.39 -3.99 -13.82
N GLY A 18 4.67 -2.87 -13.69
CA GLY A 18 3.97 -2.52 -12.46
C GLY A 18 3.03 -3.66 -12.11
N VAL A 19 3.38 -4.42 -11.08
CA VAL A 19 2.43 -5.31 -10.41
C VAL A 19 1.35 -4.40 -9.81
N LEU A 20 0.33 -4.11 -10.61
CA LEU A 20 -0.92 -3.52 -10.18
C LEU A 20 -1.61 -4.53 -9.25
N LEU A 21 -1.17 -4.60 -8.00
CA LEU A 21 -2.00 -5.08 -6.90
C LEU A 21 -3.11 -4.03 -6.69
N ALA A 22 -3.98 -3.91 -7.70
CA ALA A 22 -5.21 -3.17 -7.53
C ALA A 22 -5.89 -3.73 -6.28
N ALA A 23 -6.10 -2.86 -5.29
CA ALA A 23 -7.02 -3.15 -4.21
C ALA A 23 -8.27 -3.76 -4.86
N GLY A 24 -8.57 -5.03 -4.54
CA GLY A 24 -9.72 -5.71 -5.09
C GLY A 24 -10.94 -4.84 -4.86
N MET A 25 -11.40 -4.18 -5.91
CA MET A 25 -12.70 -3.56 -5.92
C MET A 25 -13.69 -4.71 -5.83
N VAL A 26 -14.27 -4.89 -4.67
CA VAL A 26 -15.54 -5.59 -4.54
C VAL A 26 -16.50 -4.83 -5.44
N SER A 27 -16.80 -5.39 -6.61
CA SER A 27 -17.86 -4.87 -7.45
C SER A 27 -19.14 -4.92 -6.64
N PRO A 28 -19.81 -3.79 -6.35
CA PRO A 28 -21.14 -3.86 -5.76
C PRO A 28 -22.04 -4.57 -6.75
N ALA A 29 -22.80 -5.54 -6.26
CA ALA A 29 -23.89 -6.14 -7.01
C ALA A 29 -24.78 -5.00 -7.53
N SER A 30 -24.82 -4.81 -8.85
CA SER A 30 -25.73 -3.87 -9.49
C SER A 30 -27.14 -4.42 -9.40
N GLY A 31 -27.84 -4.08 -8.29
CA GLY A 31 -29.27 -4.08 -8.25
C GLY A 31 -29.75 -2.95 -9.14
N ALA A 32 -30.38 -3.26 -10.26
CA ALA A 32 -31.05 -2.27 -11.10
C ALA A 32 -32.19 -1.62 -10.33
N VAL A 33 -31.99 -0.43 -9.81
CA VAL A 33 -33.03 0.45 -9.35
C VAL A 33 -33.56 1.18 -10.58
N LYS A 34 -34.80 0.87 -10.95
CA LYS A 34 -35.55 1.63 -11.94
C LYS A 34 -35.88 3.01 -11.38
N GLY A 35 -35.60 4.03 -12.19
CA GLY A 35 -36.28 5.31 -12.27
C GLY A 35 -36.33 6.16 -11.00
N GLY A 36 -35.48 7.16 -10.91
CA GLY A 36 -35.62 8.30 -10.02
C GLY A 36 -34.62 9.37 -10.43
N SER A 37 -35.13 10.52 -10.85
CA SER A 37 -34.49 11.83 -11.03
C SER A 37 -32.97 11.85 -11.00
N GLY A 38 -32.33 12.26 -12.11
CA GLY A 38 -30.89 12.45 -12.21
C GLY A 38 -30.34 13.27 -11.04
N PRO A 39 -29.03 13.11 -10.72
CA PRO A 39 -28.44 13.83 -9.62
C PRO A 39 -28.70 15.32 -9.81
N ALA A 40 -29.40 15.93 -8.85
CA ALA A 40 -29.54 17.37 -8.79
C ALA A 40 -28.13 17.93 -8.89
N ARG A 41 -27.87 18.77 -9.91
CA ARG A 41 -26.63 19.55 -9.98
C ARG A 41 -26.59 20.37 -8.70
N LEU A 42 -25.82 19.94 -7.70
CA LEU A 42 -25.52 20.74 -6.54
C LEU A 42 -24.89 22.03 -7.07
N ALA A 43 -25.61 23.15 -6.88
CA ALA A 43 -25.07 24.46 -7.25
C ALA A 43 -23.70 24.61 -6.58
N MET A 44 -22.68 25.02 -7.32
CA MET A 44 -21.33 25.21 -6.78
C MET A 44 -21.41 26.20 -5.61
N LEU A 45 -20.63 25.94 -4.54
CA LEU A 45 -20.38 26.95 -3.51
C LEU A 45 -19.67 28.12 -4.17
N GLU A 46 -20.39 29.20 -4.37
CA GLU A 46 -19.76 30.46 -4.69
C GLU A 46 -19.23 31.07 -3.39
N TRP A 47 -18.01 31.57 -3.45
CA TRP A 47 -17.45 32.37 -2.36
C TRP A 47 -18.34 33.62 -2.18
N PRO A 48 -18.69 34.01 -0.95
CA PRO A 48 -19.40 35.27 -0.72
C PRO A 48 -18.62 36.41 -1.38
N ARG A 49 -19.32 37.23 -2.18
CA ARG A 49 -18.73 38.39 -2.87
C ARG A 49 -19.15 39.65 -2.17
N THR A 50 -18.28 40.67 -2.21
CA THR A 50 -18.61 42.03 -1.87
C THR A 50 -19.52 42.64 -2.94
N ASP A 51 -20.12 43.76 -2.66
CA ASP A 51 -20.93 44.52 -3.63
C ASP A 51 -20.10 44.92 -4.89
N THR A 52 -18.77 44.93 -4.81
CA THR A 52 -17.85 45.15 -5.93
C THR A 52 -17.49 43.85 -6.68
N GLY A 53 -18.05 42.72 -6.31
CA GLY A 53 -17.81 41.43 -6.94
C GLY A 53 -16.51 40.70 -6.50
N GLU A 54 -15.72 41.30 -5.62
CA GLU A 54 -14.53 40.66 -5.06
C GLU A 54 -14.87 39.63 -3.98
N PRO A 55 -14.00 38.63 -3.73
CA PRO A 55 -14.19 37.68 -2.65
C PRO A 55 -14.33 38.39 -1.31
N ALA A 56 -15.47 38.21 -0.61
CA ALA A 56 -15.67 38.79 0.70
C ALA A 56 -14.75 38.13 1.74
N PRO A 57 -14.17 38.86 2.68
CA PRO A 57 -13.44 38.27 3.79
C PRO A 57 -14.42 37.50 4.68
N ILE A 58 -14.17 36.20 4.87
CA ILE A 58 -14.95 35.35 5.77
C ILE A 58 -14.06 34.83 6.90
N SER A 59 -14.66 34.66 8.09
CA SER A 59 -13.94 34.05 9.21
C SER A 59 -13.70 32.55 8.98
N GLU A 60 -12.70 31.98 9.68
CA GLU A 60 -12.46 30.53 9.66
C GLU A 60 -13.71 29.73 10.05
N ALA A 61 -14.45 30.20 11.04
CA ALA A 61 -15.71 29.57 11.48
C ALA A 61 -16.75 29.56 10.35
N ALA A 62 -16.95 30.69 9.67
CA ALA A 62 -17.88 30.78 8.56
C ALA A 62 -17.42 29.91 7.38
N MET A 63 -16.12 29.82 7.10
CA MET A 63 -15.53 28.99 6.09
C MET A 63 -15.73 27.50 6.40
N SER A 64 -15.48 27.11 7.66
CA SER A 64 -15.74 25.73 8.12
C SER A 64 -17.23 25.38 8.01
N ALA A 65 -18.11 26.28 8.42
CA ALA A 65 -19.57 26.10 8.31
C ALA A 65 -20.03 25.91 6.86
N LEU A 66 -19.46 26.64 5.91
CA LEU A 66 -19.76 26.48 4.49
C LEU A 66 -19.39 25.08 3.99
N VAL A 67 -18.20 24.57 4.30
CA VAL A 67 -17.75 23.24 3.86
C VAL A 67 -18.57 22.14 4.54
N VAL A 68 -18.85 22.28 5.83
CA VAL A 68 -19.70 21.35 6.60
C VAL A 68 -21.11 21.27 5.99
N GLU A 69 -21.71 22.43 5.69
CA GLU A 69 -23.04 22.47 5.04
C GLU A 69 -23.04 21.76 3.67
N ARG A 70 -21.96 21.86 2.91
CA ARG A 70 -21.83 21.14 1.64
C ARG A 70 -21.73 19.63 1.80
N LEU A 71 -20.97 19.17 2.76
CA LEU A 71 -20.89 17.74 3.07
C LEU A 71 -22.25 17.24 3.56
N ARG A 72 -22.97 18.05 4.34
CA ARG A 72 -24.34 17.77 4.77
C ARG A 72 -25.32 17.71 3.57
N GLN A 73 -25.26 18.64 2.63
CA GLN A 73 -26.06 18.61 1.38
C GLN A 73 -25.71 17.42 0.48
N ALA A 74 -24.45 16.99 0.50
CA ALA A 74 -24.04 15.73 -0.13
C ALA A 74 -24.57 14.50 0.63
N GLY A 75 -25.29 14.69 1.75
CA GLY A 75 -25.92 13.67 2.56
C GLY A 75 -24.97 12.93 3.48
N ILE A 76 -23.89 13.57 3.91
CA ILE A 76 -22.98 13.08 4.95
C ILE A 76 -23.35 13.78 6.26
N ALA A 77 -23.67 13.02 7.31
CA ALA A 77 -24.01 13.58 8.60
C ALA A 77 -22.77 14.16 9.29
N GLU A 78 -22.95 15.31 9.98
CA GLU A 78 -21.85 16.07 10.59
C GLU A 78 -21.01 15.25 11.58
N GLN A 79 -21.66 14.36 12.34
CA GLN A 79 -20.98 13.49 13.31
C GLN A 79 -20.15 12.39 12.67
N ASP A 80 -20.29 12.13 11.38
CA ASP A 80 -19.67 10.98 10.71
C ASP A 80 -18.39 11.36 9.95
N PHE A 81 -17.94 12.61 10.03
CA PHE A 81 -16.66 12.99 9.43
C PHE A 81 -15.82 13.92 10.28
N GLY A 82 -14.50 13.79 10.10
CA GLY A 82 -13.50 14.73 10.58
C GLY A 82 -12.77 15.37 9.40
N LEU A 83 -12.60 16.68 9.47
CA LEU A 83 -12.01 17.47 8.38
C LEU A 83 -10.99 18.45 8.96
N ALA A 84 -9.85 18.58 8.28
CA ALA A 84 -8.89 19.66 8.49
C ALA A 84 -8.25 20.06 7.15
N VAL A 85 -8.12 21.37 6.92
CA VAL A 85 -7.37 21.97 5.81
C VAL A 85 -6.51 23.09 6.39
N VAL A 86 -5.21 23.06 6.15
CA VAL A 86 -4.27 24.08 6.65
C VAL A 86 -3.32 24.52 5.53
N PRO A 87 -2.95 25.82 5.47
CA PRO A 87 -1.96 26.32 4.52
C PRO A 87 -0.57 25.77 4.90
N LEU A 88 0.27 25.52 3.86
CA LEU A 88 1.68 25.18 4.02
C LEU A 88 2.55 26.45 3.86
N GLY A 89 3.76 26.41 4.42
CA GLY A 89 4.70 27.54 4.39
C GLY A 89 4.67 28.37 5.66
N LEU A 90 3.81 28.02 6.63
CA LEU A 90 3.87 28.50 7.99
C LEU A 90 5.00 27.79 8.73
N ASN A 91 5.70 28.47 9.65
CA ASN A 91 6.72 27.79 10.47
C ASN A 91 6.07 26.74 11.40
N GLY A 92 6.88 25.79 11.91
CA GLY A 92 6.35 24.61 12.62
C GLY A 92 5.47 24.92 13.85
N ALA A 93 5.70 26.05 14.54
CA ALA A 93 4.86 26.51 15.66
C ALA A 93 3.51 27.02 15.16
N GLU A 94 3.48 27.72 14.04
CA GLU A 94 2.25 28.21 13.39
C GLU A 94 1.43 27.07 12.77
N ALA A 95 2.07 26.04 12.24
CA ALA A 95 1.38 24.84 11.74
C ALA A 95 0.77 24.03 12.89
N ALA A 96 1.46 23.90 14.02
CA ALA A 96 0.94 23.25 15.23
C ALA A 96 -0.18 24.08 15.88
N ALA A 97 -0.02 25.41 15.93
CA ALA A 97 -1.06 26.32 16.36
C ALA A 97 -2.24 26.36 15.38
N ALA A 98 -2.01 26.13 14.07
CA ALA A 98 -3.07 26.01 13.06
C ALA A 98 -3.89 24.72 13.20
N ALA A 99 -3.40 23.71 13.88
CA ALA A 99 -4.12 22.49 14.18
C ALA A 99 -4.85 22.50 15.53
N GLY A 100 -4.42 23.35 16.46
CA GLY A 100 -5.08 23.60 17.74
C GLY A 100 -5.42 25.08 17.87
N GLU A 101 -6.59 25.46 18.39
CA GLU A 101 -7.13 26.81 18.57
C GLU A 101 -6.24 27.97 18.10
N VAL A 102 -6.60 28.63 17.01
CA VAL A 102 -5.80 29.67 16.41
C VAL A 102 -6.51 30.99 16.39
N ALA A 103 -5.74 32.02 16.79
CA ALA A 103 -6.12 33.41 16.65
C ALA A 103 -6.64 33.75 15.24
N ALA A 104 -7.83 34.31 15.18
CA ALA A 104 -8.46 34.79 13.95
C ALA A 104 -7.59 35.86 13.29
N GLY A 105 -7.32 35.71 11.96
CA GLY A 105 -6.89 36.81 11.13
C GLY A 105 -5.49 36.75 10.53
N ALA A 106 -4.84 35.60 10.42
CA ALA A 106 -3.57 35.50 9.68
C ALA A 106 -3.77 35.84 8.19
N ARG A 107 -3.08 36.86 7.69
CA ARG A 107 -3.10 37.28 6.27
C ARG A 107 -1.72 37.08 5.66
N PHE A 108 -1.66 36.57 4.45
CA PHE A 108 -0.46 36.57 3.63
C PHE A 108 -0.75 37.44 2.39
N GLY A 109 -0.04 38.54 2.21
CA GLY A 109 -0.23 39.43 1.05
C GLY A 109 -1.65 40.00 0.92
N GLY A 110 -2.36 40.23 2.04
CA GLY A 110 -3.69 40.85 2.04
C GLY A 110 -4.88 39.89 1.84
N THR A 111 -4.67 38.65 1.41
CA THR A 111 -5.74 37.66 1.20
C THR A 111 -5.86 36.71 2.40
N PRO A 112 -7.09 36.44 2.91
CA PRO A 112 -7.28 35.46 3.98
C PRO A 112 -6.74 34.08 3.58
N LEU A 113 -6.04 33.40 4.52
CA LEU A 113 -5.60 32.02 4.31
C LEU A 113 -6.78 31.08 4.51
N LEU A 114 -6.94 30.13 3.59
CA LEU A 114 -7.94 29.10 3.72
C LEU A 114 -7.58 28.19 4.90
N LYS A 115 -8.44 28.12 5.89
CA LYS A 115 -8.32 27.20 7.01
C LYS A 115 -9.69 26.64 7.35
N VAL A 116 -9.79 25.31 7.45
CA VAL A 116 -11.04 24.62 7.75
C VAL A 116 -10.80 23.57 8.81
N ALA A 117 -11.65 23.52 9.80
CA ALA A 117 -11.63 22.49 10.82
C ALA A 117 -13.07 22.08 11.20
N HIS A 118 -13.35 20.79 11.16
CA HIS A 118 -14.58 20.20 11.68
C HIS A 118 -14.27 18.89 12.36
N GLN A 119 -14.61 18.77 13.65
CA GLN A 119 -14.24 17.61 14.47
C GLN A 119 -12.77 17.19 14.28
N SER A 120 -11.89 18.16 14.05
CA SER A 120 -10.49 17.92 13.66
C SER A 120 -9.68 17.21 14.74
N GLY A 121 -10.05 17.32 16.02
CA GLY A 121 -9.43 16.59 17.13
C GLY A 121 -10.05 15.21 17.41
N ARG A 122 -11.23 14.91 16.85
CA ARG A 122 -11.90 13.63 17.07
C ARG A 122 -11.25 12.50 16.26
N PRO A 123 -10.99 11.33 16.90
CA PRO A 123 -10.40 10.18 16.19
C PRO A 123 -11.41 9.51 15.25
N PHE A 124 -11.01 9.31 13.99
CA PHE A 124 -11.73 8.54 12.97
C PHE A 124 -10.86 7.38 12.48
N ASN A 125 -11.48 6.37 11.88
CA ASN A 125 -10.75 5.34 11.18
C ASN A 125 -10.21 5.93 9.87
N PRO A 126 -8.88 5.97 9.68
CA PRO A 126 -8.28 6.57 8.49
C PRO A 126 -8.21 5.62 7.29
N ALA A 127 -8.54 4.35 7.47
CA ALA A 127 -8.23 3.31 6.49
C ALA A 127 -6.79 3.46 5.98
N SER A 128 -6.54 3.32 4.69
CA SER A 128 -5.20 3.35 4.09
C SER A 128 -4.49 4.71 4.12
N THR A 129 -5.13 5.81 4.60
CA THR A 129 -4.37 7.04 4.85
C THR A 129 -3.43 6.90 6.06
N MET A 130 -3.63 5.89 6.93
CA MET A 130 -2.67 5.49 7.97
C MET A 130 -1.27 5.21 7.42
N LYS A 131 -1.15 4.80 6.16
CA LYS A 131 0.15 4.56 5.51
C LYS A 131 1.04 5.79 5.48
N LEU A 132 0.46 6.98 5.47
CA LEU A 132 1.22 8.24 5.56
C LEU A 132 2.01 8.33 6.85
N VAL A 133 1.40 7.89 7.97
CA VAL A 133 2.07 7.82 9.28
C VAL A 133 3.27 6.87 9.19
N THR A 134 3.08 5.67 8.66
CA THR A 134 4.16 4.66 8.57
C THR A 134 5.27 5.08 7.62
N THR A 135 4.92 5.59 6.44
CA THR A 135 5.91 5.91 5.39
C THR A 135 6.73 7.16 5.71
N TYR A 136 6.12 8.18 6.33
CA TYR A 136 6.87 9.34 6.79
C TYR A 136 7.87 8.97 7.89
N ALA A 137 7.45 8.18 8.88
CA ALA A 137 8.35 7.71 9.92
C ALA A 137 9.52 6.89 9.36
N ALA A 138 9.25 6.02 8.41
CA ALA A 138 10.30 5.20 7.79
C ALA A 138 11.35 6.04 7.05
N LEU A 139 10.90 6.99 6.22
CA LEU A 139 11.80 7.92 5.55
C LEU A 139 12.63 8.74 6.55
N SER A 140 12.02 9.15 7.66
CA SER A 140 12.69 9.94 8.71
C SER A 140 13.71 9.12 9.51
N MET A 141 13.42 7.84 9.80
CA MET A 141 14.27 6.99 10.62
C MET A 141 15.40 6.32 9.85
N LEU A 142 15.12 5.86 8.64
CA LEU A 142 16.02 5.01 7.86
C LEU A 142 16.69 5.77 6.71
N GLY A 143 16.10 6.86 6.26
CA GLY A 143 16.56 7.59 5.07
C GLY A 143 16.06 6.95 3.76
N PRO A 144 15.93 7.74 2.67
CA PRO A 144 15.39 7.27 1.40
C PRO A 144 16.24 6.20 0.71
N ASP A 145 17.56 6.22 0.93
CA ASP A 145 18.54 5.32 0.28
C ASP A 145 18.69 3.97 1.02
N TYR A 146 17.90 3.75 2.09
CA TYR A 146 17.95 2.51 2.85
C TYR A 146 17.60 1.32 1.95
N ARG A 147 18.39 0.21 2.07
CA ARG A 147 18.20 -1.04 1.34
C ARG A 147 18.19 -2.23 2.28
N TRP A 148 17.43 -3.24 1.92
CA TRP A 148 17.31 -4.50 2.66
C TRP A 148 18.38 -5.48 2.19
N THR A 149 18.74 -6.44 3.07
CA THR A 149 19.70 -7.49 2.71
C THR A 149 19.14 -8.87 3.04
N THR A 150 18.85 -9.66 2.02
CA THR A 150 18.54 -11.09 2.16
C THR A 150 19.83 -11.89 2.11
N ARG A 151 20.08 -12.77 3.08
CA ARG A 151 21.33 -13.50 3.20
C ARG A 151 21.13 -14.99 3.01
N PHE A 152 22.11 -15.61 2.40
CA PHE A 152 22.17 -17.04 2.20
C PHE A 152 23.34 -17.65 2.92
N TYR A 153 23.10 -18.82 3.53
CA TYR A 153 24.09 -19.59 4.27
C TYR A 153 24.01 -21.05 3.87
N THR A 154 25.05 -21.83 4.19
CA THR A 154 25.09 -23.29 3.94
C THR A 154 25.40 -24.05 5.21
N THR A 155 24.81 -25.23 5.38
CA THR A 155 25.11 -26.13 6.50
C THR A 155 26.15 -27.19 6.14
N GLY A 156 26.54 -27.30 4.86
CA GLY A 156 27.54 -28.24 4.36
C GLY A 156 28.39 -27.65 3.26
N PRO A 157 29.42 -28.39 2.80
CA PRO A 157 30.29 -27.92 1.73
C PRO A 157 29.63 -27.97 0.35
N ILE A 158 30.08 -27.07 -0.57
CA ILE A 158 29.78 -27.14 -1.99
C ILE A 158 30.93 -27.86 -2.66
N ARG A 159 30.67 -28.99 -3.34
CA ARG A 159 31.64 -29.77 -4.09
C ARG A 159 31.14 -30.00 -5.50
N ASN A 160 31.94 -29.62 -6.51
CA ASN A 160 31.55 -29.71 -7.93
C ASN A 160 30.15 -29.13 -8.22
N GLY A 161 29.85 -28.00 -7.64
CA GLY A 161 28.56 -27.32 -7.81
C GLY A 161 27.40 -27.91 -7.00
N VAL A 162 27.63 -28.93 -6.17
CA VAL A 162 26.62 -29.60 -5.38
C VAL A 162 26.77 -29.23 -3.91
N LEU A 163 25.76 -28.58 -3.33
CA LEU A 163 25.65 -28.34 -1.90
C LEU A 163 25.28 -29.65 -1.19
N GLN A 164 26.16 -30.15 -0.31
CA GLN A 164 25.99 -31.39 0.47
C GLN A 164 25.23 -31.18 1.78
N GLY A 165 24.56 -30.05 1.96
CA GLY A 165 23.78 -29.68 3.13
C GLY A 165 22.58 -28.81 2.73
N ASP A 166 22.00 -28.14 3.71
CA ASP A 166 20.88 -27.23 3.51
C ASP A 166 21.35 -25.85 3.01
N LEU A 167 20.53 -25.21 2.21
CA LEU A 167 20.63 -23.79 1.88
C LEU A 167 19.72 -23.04 2.85
N VAL A 168 20.27 -22.14 3.67
CA VAL A 168 19.51 -21.31 4.59
C VAL A 168 19.31 -19.93 3.95
N MET A 169 18.05 -19.51 3.82
CA MET A 169 17.64 -18.18 3.38
C MET A 169 17.18 -17.38 4.59
N GLN A 170 17.96 -16.42 5.02
CA GLN A 170 17.58 -15.48 6.07
C GLN A 170 16.86 -14.29 5.45
N GLY A 171 15.59 -14.13 5.79
CA GLY A 171 14.78 -13.00 5.35
C GLY A 171 15.32 -11.67 5.89
N GLY A 172 15.59 -10.75 4.99
CA GLY A 172 16.03 -9.38 5.29
C GLY A 172 14.92 -8.40 5.61
N GLY A 173 13.66 -8.83 5.55
CA GLY A 173 12.51 -7.94 5.66
C GLY A 173 12.23 -7.14 4.40
N ASP A 174 12.85 -7.49 3.26
CA ASP A 174 12.64 -6.82 1.97
C ASP A 174 11.16 -6.91 1.54
N PRO A 175 10.45 -5.77 1.48
CA PRO A 175 9.03 -5.77 1.13
C PRO A 175 8.77 -5.95 -0.37
N HIS A 176 9.83 -5.96 -1.21
CA HIS A 176 9.73 -6.03 -2.67
C HIS A 176 10.61 -7.14 -3.28
N LEU A 177 10.89 -8.22 -2.58
CA LEU A 177 11.60 -9.37 -3.14
C LEU A 177 10.69 -10.11 -4.13
N VAL A 178 10.57 -9.61 -5.37
CA VAL A 178 9.72 -10.15 -6.43
C VAL A 178 10.42 -11.22 -7.27
N ILE A 179 9.70 -11.81 -8.22
CA ILE A 179 10.24 -12.91 -9.05
C ILE A 179 11.47 -12.48 -9.87
N GLU A 180 11.53 -11.24 -10.32
CA GLU A 180 12.65 -10.67 -11.05
C GLU A 180 13.91 -10.60 -10.16
N ASP A 181 13.74 -10.19 -8.90
CA ASP A 181 14.82 -10.17 -7.91
C ASP A 181 15.28 -11.59 -7.57
N LEU A 182 14.33 -12.54 -7.44
CA LEU A 182 14.66 -13.95 -7.24
C LEU A 182 15.48 -14.52 -8.40
N HIS A 183 15.16 -14.18 -9.63
CA HIS A 183 15.95 -14.61 -10.77
C HIS A 183 17.37 -14.02 -10.74
N ALA A 184 17.51 -12.72 -10.44
CA ALA A 184 18.82 -12.08 -10.33
C ALA A 184 19.69 -12.68 -9.21
N LEU A 185 19.09 -12.82 -8.02
CA LEU A 185 19.72 -13.43 -6.85
C LEU A 185 20.16 -14.89 -7.12
N MET A 186 19.32 -15.68 -7.81
CA MET A 186 19.65 -17.05 -8.17
C MET A 186 20.74 -17.13 -9.25
N ALA A 187 20.78 -16.17 -10.18
CA ALA A 187 21.88 -16.05 -11.13
C ALA A 187 23.21 -15.84 -10.42
N ASP A 188 23.23 -14.98 -9.40
CA ASP A 188 24.43 -14.73 -8.58
C ASP A 188 24.85 -15.97 -7.79
N LEU A 189 23.92 -16.71 -7.18
CA LEU A 189 24.22 -17.99 -6.52
C LEU A 189 24.82 -19.02 -7.51
N ARG A 190 24.30 -19.07 -8.72
CA ARG A 190 24.83 -19.94 -9.78
C ARG A 190 26.22 -19.51 -10.26
N ALA A 191 26.45 -18.19 -10.38
CA ALA A 191 27.76 -17.65 -10.73
C ALA A 191 28.83 -17.99 -9.67
N GLN A 192 28.43 -18.20 -8.41
CA GLN A 192 29.30 -18.72 -7.35
C GLN A 192 29.48 -20.25 -7.43
N GLY A 193 29.01 -20.89 -8.47
CA GLY A 193 29.20 -22.30 -8.73
C GLY A 193 28.15 -23.23 -8.14
N LEU A 194 27.09 -22.74 -7.51
CA LEU A 194 26.00 -23.58 -7.00
C LEU A 194 25.08 -24.02 -8.13
N THR A 195 24.99 -25.33 -8.36
CA THR A 195 24.12 -25.91 -9.41
C THR A 195 23.03 -26.81 -8.83
N THR A 196 23.37 -27.55 -7.78
CA THR A 196 22.47 -28.55 -7.16
C THR A 196 22.39 -28.34 -5.65
N ILE A 197 21.20 -28.28 -5.13
CA ILE A 197 20.91 -28.26 -3.69
C ILE A 197 20.35 -29.63 -3.33
N ARG A 198 21.14 -30.46 -2.60
CA ARG A 198 20.72 -31.79 -2.15
C ARG A 198 19.86 -31.73 -0.90
N GLY A 199 20.24 -30.86 0.04
CA GLY A 199 19.50 -30.64 1.29
C GLY A 199 18.27 -29.77 1.10
N ASN A 200 17.76 -29.25 2.18
CA ASN A 200 16.54 -28.44 2.22
C ASN A 200 16.84 -26.96 1.97
N LEU A 201 15.79 -26.22 1.57
CA LEU A 201 15.74 -24.77 1.74
C LEU A 201 15.18 -24.49 3.14
N VAL A 202 15.99 -23.87 3.99
CA VAL A 202 15.60 -23.49 5.34
C VAL A 202 15.34 -21.99 5.38
N ILE A 203 14.12 -21.61 5.73
CA ILE A 203 13.70 -20.21 5.82
C ILE A 203 13.93 -19.75 7.26
N ASP A 204 14.76 -18.74 7.43
CA ASP A 204 14.96 -18.06 8.71
C ASP A 204 14.21 -16.72 8.71
N ASP A 205 13.00 -16.72 9.28
CA ASP A 205 12.11 -15.57 9.40
C ASP A 205 12.26 -14.83 10.74
N SER A 206 13.34 -15.06 11.49
CA SER A 206 13.51 -14.58 12.87
C SER A 206 13.59 -13.03 13.00
N ARG A 207 13.68 -12.31 11.89
CA ARG A 207 13.72 -10.84 11.90
C ARG A 207 12.43 -10.19 12.39
N PHE A 208 11.27 -10.84 12.20
CA PHE A 208 9.95 -10.36 12.61
C PHE A 208 9.27 -11.36 13.55
N ALA A 209 8.62 -10.87 14.61
CA ALA A 209 7.86 -11.72 15.54
C ALA A 209 6.39 -11.83 15.12
N VAL A 210 6.13 -12.38 13.94
CA VAL A 210 4.77 -12.56 13.42
C VAL A 210 4.23 -13.91 13.85
N GLY A 211 3.48 -13.92 14.97
CA GLY A 211 2.91 -15.15 15.55
C GLY A 211 1.89 -15.84 14.61
N PRO A 212 1.58 -17.13 14.85
CA PRO A 212 0.64 -17.89 14.01
C PRO A 212 -0.79 -17.32 14.03
N ALA A 213 -1.19 -16.69 15.11
CA ALA A 213 -2.52 -16.06 15.24
C ALA A 213 -2.64 -14.73 14.50
N TYR A 214 -1.53 -14.13 14.05
CA TYR A 214 -1.60 -12.87 13.33
C TYR A 214 -2.24 -13.09 11.96
N GLY A 215 -3.39 -12.48 11.77
CA GLY A 215 -4.01 -12.39 10.46
C GLY A 215 -4.86 -13.58 10.08
N SER A 216 -5.86 -13.92 10.93
CA SER A 216 -7.13 -14.27 10.29
C SER A 216 -7.44 -13.14 9.33
N ALA A 217 -7.81 -13.47 8.07
CA ALA A 217 -8.10 -12.47 7.06
C ALA A 217 -9.05 -11.40 7.61
N PHE A 218 -8.72 -10.12 7.44
CA PHE A 218 -9.49 -8.98 7.97
C PHE A 218 -10.99 -9.07 7.67
N ASP A 219 -11.32 -9.64 6.51
CA ASP A 219 -12.67 -9.83 5.97
C ASP A 219 -13.06 -11.30 5.80
N GLY A 220 -12.28 -12.24 6.34
CA GLY A 220 -12.49 -13.68 6.23
C GLY A 220 -11.95 -14.32 4.94
N ASP A 221 -11.42 -13.56 4.00
CA ASP A 221 -10.88 -14.09 2.74
C ASP A 221 -9.34 -14.09 2.72
N ALA A 222 -8.74 -15.22 3.09
CA ALA A 222 -7.28 -15.39 3.12
C ALA A 222 -6.64 -15.37 1.72
N SER A 223 -7.43 -15.55 0.65
CA SER A 223 -6.92 -15.51 -0.74
C SER A 223 -6.62 -14.10 -1.23
N GLN A 224 -7.05 -13.08 -0.52
CA GLN A 224 -6.79 -11.69 -0.88
C GLN A 224 -5.35 -11.28 -0.58
N ALA A 225 -4.65 -10.79 -1.59
CA ALA A 225 -3.26 -10.35 -1.45
C ALA A 225 -3.06 -9.25 -0.38
N TYR A 226 -4.09 -8.42 -0.11
CA TYR A 226 -4.02 -7.40 0.93
C TYR A 226 -4.08 -7.97 2.36
N ASN A 227 -4.46 -9.24 2.53
CA ASN A 227 -4.47 -9.94 3.81
C ASN A 227 -3.16 -10.69 4.13
N VAL A 228 -2.20 -10.73 3.21
CA VAL A 228 -0.92 -11.42 3.38
C VAL A 228 -0.18 -10.92 4.62
N ARG A 229 0.40 -11.86 5.36
CA ARG A 229 1.19 -11.59 6.58
C ARG A 229 2.58 -11.04 6.24
N PRO A 230 3.16 -10.19 7.09
CA PRO A 230 4.48 -9.60 6.86
C PRO A 230 5.60 -10.55 7.27
N TRP A 231 5.92 -11.54 6.45
CA TRP A 231 7.05 -12.45 6.66
C TRP A 231 8.38 -11.77 6.31
N ALA A 232 9.44 -12.03 7.08
CA ALA A 232 10.75 -11.45 6.80
C ALA A 232 11.38 -11.97 5.50
N ALA A 233 11.09 -13.23 5.13
CA ALA A 233 11.47 -13.85 3.85
C ALA A 233 10.29 -13.86 2.85
N LEU A 234 9.44 -12.82 2.88
CA LEU A 234 8.33 -12.71 1.94
C LEU A 234 8.87 -12.65 0.51
N THR A 235 8.33 -13.49 -0.37
CA THR A 235 8.66 -13.49 -1.79
C THR A 235 7.41 -13.22 -2.62
N ASN A 236 7.55 -12.38 -3.66
CA ASN A 236 6.51 -12.04 -4.63
C ASN A 236 5.15 -11.72 -3.97
N PHE A 237 5.17 -11.00 -2.85
CA PHE A 237 3.98 -10.66 -2.05
C PHE A 237 3.14 -11.87 -1.61
N LYS A 238 3.71 -13.09 -1.65
CA LYS A 238 3.01 -14.38 -1.48
C LYS A 238 1.76 -14.48 -2.38
N ALA A 239 1.83 -13.95 -3.58
CA ALA A 239 0.74 -13.93 -4.53
C ALA A 239 1.22 -14.25 -5.94
N SER A 240 0.37 -14.94 -6.72
CA SER A 240 0.56 -15.13 -8.14
C SER A 240 -0.66 -14.62 -8.90
N LYS A 241 -0.45 -14.17 -10.12
CA LYS A 241 -1.52 -13.87 -11.05
C LYS A 241 -2.10 -15.20 -11.55
N LEU A 242 -3.40 -15.37 -11.36
CA LEU A 242 -4.15 -16.49 -11.92
C LEU A 242 -4.77 -16.06 -13.25
N VAL A 243 -4.58 -16.91 -14.26
CA VAL A 243 -5.27 -16.80 -15.54
C VAL A 243 -6.21 -17.99 -15.67
N VAL A 244 -7.51 -17.70 -15.67
CA VAL A 244 -8.59 -18.71 -15.75
C VAL A 244 -9.24 -18.61 -17.13
N ASP A 245 -8.93 -19.56 -18.03
CA ASP A 245 -9.45 -19.51 -19.40
C ASP A 245 -10.67 -20.45 -19.57
N PRO A 246 -11.85 -19.89 -19.86
CA PRO A 246 -13.06 -20.69 -20.06
C PRO A 246 -13.11 -21.44 -21.39
N LYS A 247 -12.21 -21.14 -22.35
CA LYS A 247 -12.15 -21.84 -23.64
C LYS A 247 -11.33 -23.12 -23.54
N SER A 248 -10.10 -23.00 -23.05
CA SER A 248 -9.18 -24.13 -22.85
C SER A 248 -9.45 -24.91 -21.56
N LYS A 249 -10.22 -24.34 -20.64
CA LYS A 249 -10.43 -24.85 -19.26
C LYS A 249 -9.11 -25.03 -18.51
N GLN A 250 -8.19 -24.10 -18.71
CA GLN A 250 -6.87 -24.10 -18.09
C GLN A 250 -6.79 -23.04 -17.00
N LEU A 251 -6.02 -23.39 -15.98
CA LEU A 251 -5.57 -22.51 -14.92
C LEU A 251 -4.06 -22.35 -15.02
N VAL A 252 -3.59 -21.11 -15.09
CA VAL A 252 -2.15 -20.79 -15.14
C VAL A 252 -1.81 -19.87 -14.00
N LEU A 253 -0.65 -20.11 -13.38
CA LEU A 253 -0.04 -19.23 -12.37
C LEU A 253 1.15 -18.48 -12.96
N ASP A 254 1.24 -17.20 -12.65
CA ASP A 254 2.35 -16.34 -13.01
C ASP A 254 2.78 -15.50 -11.79
N PRO A 255 3.96 -15.71 -11.19
CA PRO A 255 4.93 -16.77 -11.52
C PRO A 255 4.41 -18.18 -11.21
N PRO A 256 4.95 -19.20 -11.92
CA PRO A 256 4.59 -20.60 -11.68
C PRO A 256 5.13 -21.09 -10.33
N LEU A 257 4.43 -22.05 -9.72
CA LEU A 257 4.82 -22.71 -8.49
C LEU A 257 5.11 -24.21 -8.76
N ALA A 258 6.32 -24.66 -8.45
CA ALA A 258 6.67 -26.06 -8.56
C ALA A 258 5.97 -26.90 -7.46
N ASP A 259 5.74 -28.16 -7.73
CA ASP A 259 5.14 -29.15 -6.82
C ASP A 259 3.72 -28.81 -6.34
N VAL A 260 3.02 -27.94 -7.05
CA VAL A 260 1.62 -27.55 -6.79
C VAL A 260 0.73 -28.16 -7.86
N GLN A 261 -0.37 -28.78 -7.45
CA GLN A 261 -1.41 -29.23 -8.38
C GLN A 261 -2.42 -28.12 -8.62
N LEU A 262 -2.67 -27.81 -9.89
CA LEU A 262 -3.69 -26.86 -10.29
C LEU A 262 -4.97 -27.60 -10.68
N ARG A 263 -6.13 -27.11 -10.19
CA ARG A 263 -7.42 -27.70 -10.44
C ARG A 263 -8.41 -26.66 -10.92
N TYR A 264 -9.00 -26.92 -12.09
CA TYR A 264 -10.01 -26.07 -12.72
C TYR A 264 -11.40 -26.66 -12.47
N ASP A 265 -12.14 -26.11 -11.48
CA ASP A 265 -13.48 -26.55 -11.10
C ASP A 265 -14.53 -25.48 -11.46
N VAL A 266 -14.33 -24.78 -12.59
CA VAL A 266 -15.19 -23.68 -13.00
C VAL A 266 -16.24 -24.19 -13.99
N LYS A 267 -17.53 -23.98 -13.69
CA LYS A 267 -18.64 -24.22 -14.62
C LYS A 267 -18.66 -23.12 -15.69
N VAL A 268 -18.42 -23.52 -16.94
CA VAL A 268 -18.47 -22.60 -18.07
C VAL A 268 -19.91 -22.43 -18.55
N LEU A 269 -20.38 -21.18 -18.54
CA LEU A 269 -21.72 -20.81 -18.98
C LEU A 269 -21.69 -20.25 -20.41
N ARG A 270 -22.75 -20.54 -21.18
CA ARG A 270 -23.04 -19.87 -22.46
C ARG A 270 -23.79 -18.57 -22.21
N GLY A 271 -23.69 -17.60 -23.10
CA GLY A 271 -24.41 -16.34 -23.02
C GLY A 271 -23.54 -15.12 -23.26
N ARG A 272 -24.16 -13.93 -23.20
CA ARG A 272 -23.45 -12.65 -23.34
C ARG A 272 -22.67 -12.32 -22.06
N CYS A 273 -21.49 -11.71 -22.20
CA CYS A 273 -20.75 -11.19 -21.06
C CYS A 273 -21.48 -9.98 -20.46
N ARG A 274 -21.93 -10.12 -19.20
CA ARG A 274 -22.55 -9.03 -18.42
C ARG A 274 -21.80 -8.89 -17.10
N GLY A 275 -21.81 -7.69 -16.52
CA GLY A 275 -21.22 -7.45 -15.21
C GLY A 275 -21.77 -8.43 -14.15
N GLY A 276 -20.87 -9.03 -13.34
CA GLY A 276 -21.24 -9.99 -12.29
C GLY A 276 -21.60 -11.41 -12.76
N ALA A 277 -21.59 -11.67 -14.08
CA ALA A 277 -21.91 -13.00 -14.62
C ALA A 277 -20.81 -14.03 -14.40
N THR A 278 -19.56 -13.59 -14.20
CA THR A 278 -18.41 -14.44 -13.83
C THR A 278 -18.15 -14.28 -12.34
N ARG A 279 -18.15 -15.40 -11.62
CA ARG A 279 -17.86 -15.46 -10.17
C ARG A 279 -16.97 -16.65 -9.92
N VAL A 280 -15.70 -16.40 -9.62
CA VAL A 280 -14.72 -17.43 -9.27
C VAL A 280 -14.12 -17.14 -7.90
N SER A 281 -13.74 -18.19 -7.21
CA SER A 281 -13.01 -18.15 -5.94
C SER A 281 -11.82 -19.09 -6.00
N VAL A 282 -10.80 -18.80 -5.20
CA VAL A 282 -9.62 -19.65 -5.03
C VAL A 282 -9.76 -20.42 -3.74
N ALA A 283 -9.41 -21.70 -3.77
CA ALA A 283 -9.32 -22.55 -2.61
C ALA A 283 -7.97 -23.25 -2.57
N ASP A 284 -7.34 -23.28 -1.41
CA ASP A 284 -6.12 -24.02 -1.13
C ASP A 284 -6.46 -25.34 -0.48
N GLY A 285 -5.62 -26.33 -0.71
CA GLY A 285 -5.78 -27.64 -0.12
C GLY A 285 -4.60 -28.55 -0.38
N ALA A 286 -4.82 -29.82 -0.14
CA ALA A 286 -3.88 -30.89 -0.48
C ALA A 286 -4.61 -32.02 -1.23
N THR A 287 -3.89 -32.65 -2.11
CA THR A 287 -4.35 -33.91 -2.73
C THR A 287 -4.40 -35.04 -1.69
N PRO A 288 -5.07 -36.16 -1.96
CA PRO A 288 -5.02 -37.34 -1.09
C PRO A 288 -3.60 -37.82 -0.78
N ALA A 289 -2.65 -37.58 -1.69
CA ALA A 289 -1.23 -37.88 -1.49
C ALA A 289 -0.45 -36.77 -0.75
N GLY A 290 -1.13 -35.78 -0.17
CA GLY A 290 -0.52 -34.69 0.59
C GLY A 290 0.19 -33.61 -0.23
N ARG A 291 0.04 -33.60 -1.56
CA ARG A 291 0.64 -32.57 -2.42
C ARG A 291 -0.18 -31.27 -2.36
N PRO A 292 0.45 -30.08 -2.22
CA PRO A 292 -0.26 -28.81 -2.28
C PRO A 292 -1.12 -28.67 -3.54
N GLN A 293 -2.34 -28.19 -3.38
CA GLN A 293 -3.30 -27.99 -4.46
C GLN A 293 -3.90 -26.59 -4.41
N VAL A 294 -4.03 -25.97 -5.58
CA VAL A 294 -4.77 -24.73 -5.78
C VAL A 294 -5.92 -25.01 -6.75
N ALA A 295 -7.14 -24.79 -6.28
CA ALA A 295 -8.35 -24.96 -7.08
C ALA A 295 -9.01 -23.60 -7.34
N VAL A 296 -9.53 -23.42 -8.56
CA VAL A 296 -10.43 -22.31 -8.87
C VAL A 296 -11.82 -22.87 -9.11
N ASN A 297 -12.78 -22.40 -8.32
CA ASN A 297 -14.16 -22.85 -8.31
C ASN A 297 -15.10 -21.73 -8.76
N GLY A 298 -16.30 -22.09 -9.22
CA GLY A 298 -17.36 -21.12 -9.49
C GLY A 298 -17.94 -21.18 -10.89
N THR A 299 -18.31 -20.02 -11.43
CA THR A 299 -18.91 -19.90 -12.77
C THR A 299 -18.21 -18.83 -13.61
N GLN A 300 -18.02 -19.11 -14.89
CA GLN A 300 -17.45 -18.16 -15.84
C GLN A 300 -18.21 -18.20 -17.17
N VAL A 301 -18.62 -17.03 -17.67
CA VAL A 301 -19.25 -16.92 -18.98
C VAL A 301 -18.18 -16.97 -20.07
N ARG A 302 -18.31 -17.91 -21.03
CA ARG A 302 -17.32 -18.13 -22.09
C ARG A 302 -17.01 -16.87 -22.92
N ALA A 303 -18.05 -16.06 -23.18
CA ALA A 303 -17.92 -14.82 -23.95
C ALA A 303 -17.16 -13.71 -23.21
N CYS A 304 -16.94 -13.83 -21.89
CA CYS A 304 -16.13 -12.88 -21.14
C CYS A 304 -14.62 -13.06 -21.37
N GLY A 305 -14.21 -14.17 -22.00
CA GLY A 305 -12.79 -14.46 -22.21
C GLY A 305 -12.05 -14.88 -20.93
N PRO A 306 -10.71 -14.92 -20.96
CA PRO A 306 -9.89 -15.24 -19.80
C PRO A 306 -10.07 -14.20 -18.68
N LEU A 307 -10.24 -14.69 -17.45
CA LEU A 307 -10.22 -13.87 -16.24
C LEU A 307 -8.81 -13.85 -15.67
N GLN A 308 -8.34 -12.68 -15.27
CA GLN A 308 -7.03 -12.50 -14.64
C GLN A 308 -7.19 -11.77 -13.32
N PHE A 309 -6.60 -12.30 -12.27
CA PHE A 309 -6.58 -11.67 -10.95
C PHE A 309 -5.40 -12.19 -10.12
N TYR A 310 -5.00 -11.44 -9.10
CA TYR A 310 -3.98 -11.88 -8.14
C TYR A 310 -4.64 -12.53 -6.94
N ALA A 311 -4.07 -13.64 -6.46
CA ALA A 311 -4.48 -14.27 -5.23
C ALA A 311 -3.27 -14.70 -4.39
N ALA A 312 -3.40 -14.52 -3.08
CA ALA A 312 -2.54 -15.18 -2.10
C ALA A 312 -3.05 -16.59 -1.88
N MET A 313 -2.17 -17.57 -1.97
CA MET A 313 -2.53 -18.97 -1.86
C MET A 313 -1.43 -19.75 -1.15
N LEU A 314 -1.78 -20.94 -0.65
CA LEU A 314 -0.90 -21.82 0.09
C LEU A 314 -0.40 -21.21 1.41
N ASP A 315 0.23 -21.97 2.26
CA ASP A 315 0.97 -21.39 3.38
C ASP A 315 2.28 -20.75 2.92
N HIS A 316 2.97 -20.05 3.81
CA HIS A 316 4.21 -19.34 3.47
C HIS A 316 5.31 -20.30 3.02
N GLN A 317 5.48 -21.42 3.71
CA GLN A 317 6.49 -22.43 3.38
C GLN A 317 6.26 -23.05 2.01
N GLN A 318 5.03 -23.42 1.71
CA GLN A 318 4.63 -24.02 0.43
C GLN A 318 4.81 -23.04 -0.73
N PHE A 319 4.44 -21.77 -0.51
CA PHE A 319 4.60 -20.75 -1.54
C PHE A 319 6.07 -20.47 -1.85
N VAL A 320 6.91 -20.28 -0.81
CA VAL A 320 8.36 -20.06 -1.00
C VAL A 320 9.02 -21.29 -1.63
N HIS A 321 8.61 -22.51 -1.24
CA HIS A 321 9.08 -23.75 -1.89
C HIS A 321 8.77 -23.73 -3.39
N GLY A 322 7.51 -23.46 -3.72
CA GLY A 322 7.03 -23.54 -5.10
C GLY A 322 7.72 -22.51 -6.01
N ILE A 323 7.80 -21.26 -5.58
CA ILE A 323 8.41 -20.18 -6.38
C ILE A 323 9.92 -20.35 -6.48
N PHE A 324 10.62 -20.71 -5.39
CA PHE A 324 12.05 -20.93 -5.38
C PHE A 324 12.44 -22.10 -6.30
N LYS A 325 11.78 -23.25 -6.16
CA LYS A 325 12.06 -24.43 -6.96
C LYS A 325 11.77 -24.23 -8.45
N ALA A 326 10.67 -23.55 -8.78
CA ALA A 326 10.35 -23.22 -10.16
C ALA A 326 11.40 -22.30 -10.80
N ALA A 327 11.76 -21.21 -10.11
CA ALA A 327 12.76 -20.26 -10.57
C ALA A 327 14.15 -20.90 -10.68
N TRP A 328 14.59 -21.70 -9.69
CA TRP A 328 15.86 -22.40 -9.70
C TRP A 328 15.96 -23.38 -10.88
N LYS A 329 14.89 -24.17 -11.13
CA LYS A 329 14.79 -25.10 -12.24
C LYS A 329 14.84 -24.38 -13.60
N ASN A 330 14.14 -23.27 -13.75
CA ASN A 330 14.14 -22.47 -14.98
C ASN A 330 15.53 -21.96 -15.35
N MET A 331 16.39 -21.78 -14.36
CA MET A 331 17.79 -21.40 -14.54
C MET A 331 18.75 -22.60 -14.70
N GLY A 332 18.22 -23.81 -14.88
CA GLY A 332 19.01 -25.03 -15.05
C GLY A 332 19.59 -25.59 -13.74
N GLY A 333 19.10 -25.14 -12.59
CA GLY A 333 19.49 -25.68 -11.28
C GLY A 333 18.63 -26.88 -10.86
N GLN A 334 19.14 -27.69 -9.92
CA GLN A 334 18.41 -28.78 -9.31
C GLN A 334 18.19 -28.54 -7.82
N PHE A 335 16.97 -28.72 -7.34
CA PHE A 335 16.61 -28.68 -5.92
C PHE A 335 15.89 -29.97 -5.55
N LEU A 336 16.58 -30.83 -4.76
CA LEU A 336 16.13 -32.18 -4.44
C LEU A 336 15.45 -32.27 -3.08
N GLY A 337 15.71 -31.31 -2.20
CA GLY A 337 15.17 -31.27 -0.83
C GLY A 337 13.76 -30.71 -0.73
N ARG A 338 13.37 -30.44 0.50
CA ARG A 338 12.11 -29.80 0.88
C ARG A 338 12.37 -28.41 1.44
N THR A 339 11.33 -27.66 1.73
CA THR A 339 11.43 -26.37 2.43
C THR A 339 10.90 -26.52 3.85
N ARG A 340 11.54 -25.86 4.82
CA ARG A 340 11.04 -25.73 6.19
C ARG A 340 11.35 -24.34 6.74
N ILE A 341 10.56 -23.89 7.69
CA ILE A 341 10.79 -22.64 8.43
C ILE A 341 11.48 -23.01 9.74
N GLU A 342 12.63 -22.36 10.01
CA GLU A 342 13.41 -22.56 11.22
C GLU A 342 14.04 -21.23 11.66
N PRO A 343 13.38 -20.48 12.57
CA PRO A 343 13.89 -19.22 13.06
C PRO A 343 15.27 -19.38 13.73
N GLY A 344 16.20 -18.49 13.36
CA GLY A 344 17.57 -18.51 13.88
C GLY A 344 18.51 -19.55 13.24
N ALA A 345 18.07 -20.24 12.18
CA ALA A 345 18.90 -21.22 11.46
C ALA A 345 20.21 -20.62 10.92
N ALA A 346 20.18 -19.36 10.49
CA ALA A 346 21.36 -18.64 9.98
C ALA A 346 22.51 -18.57 10.99
N LYS A 347 22.21 -18.55 12.32
CA LYS A 347 23.22 -18.50 13.37
C LYS A 347 24.13 -19.74 13.43
N ARG A 348 23.66 -20.86 12.86
CA ARG A 348 24.34 -22.17 12.87
C ARG A 348 24.90 -22.57 11.51
N ALA A 349 24.83 -21.68 10.52
CA ALA A 349 25.21 -21.94 9.15
C ALA A 349 26.36 -21.01 8.70
N ARG A 350 27.09 -21.40 7.67
CA ARG A 350 28.20 -20.63 7.12
C ARG A 350 27.71 -19.63 6.07
N PRO A 351 28.13 -18.36 6.11
CA PRO A 351 27.77 -17.37 5.09
C PRO A 351 28.15 -17.84 3.68
N LEU A 352 27.24 -17.63 2.73
CA LEU A 352 27.47 -17.93 1.32
C LEU A 352 27.34 -16.66 0.48
N TYR A 353 26.23 -15.94 0.59
CA TYR A 353 25.91 -14.83 -0.29
C TYR A 353 24.98 -13.83 0.41
N ALA A 354 25.06 -12.57 0.01
CA ALA A 354 24.16 -11.52 0.47
C ALA A 354 23.62 -10.74 -0.73
N TRP A 355 22.29 -10.74 -0.87
CA TRP A 355 21.55 -9.98 -1.86
C TRP A 355 21.10 -8.65 -1.27
N GLN A 356 21.42 -7.54 -1.92
CA GLN A 356 20.87 -6.24 -1.58
C GLN A 356 19.62 -5.95 -2.44
N SER A 357 18.55 -5.45 -1.83
CA SER A 357 17.29 -5.18 -2.53
C SER A 357 17.46 -4.31 -3.77
N SER A 358 16.69 -4.61 -4.80
CA SER A 358 16.68 -3.85 -6.07
C SER A 358 16.13 -2.43 -5.89
N LEU A 359 15.14 -2.27 -4.99
CA LEU A 359 14.57 -0.98 -4.64
C LEU A 359 15.16 -0.45 -3.34
N ASP A 360 15.34 0.87 -3.27
CA ASP A 360 15.58 1.59 -2.02
C ASP A 360 14.27 1.97 -1.32
N LEU A 361 14.37 2.54 -0.11
CA LEU A 361 13.21 2.92 0.68
C LEU A 361 12.36 3.99 0.00
N GLY A 362 12.97 4.94 -0.70
CA GLY A 362 12.24 5.97 -1.45
C GLY A 362 11.32 5.34 -2.50
N GLU A 363 11.84 4.37 -3.26
CA GLU A 363 11.09 3.62 -4.27
C GLU A 363 10.02 2.72 -3.64
N VAL A 364 10.34 2.06 -2.52
CA VAL A 364 9.37 1.25 -1.75
C VAL A 364 8.23 2.11 -1.22
N VAL A 365 8.51 3.29 -0.66
CA VAL A 365 7.49 4.23 -0.19
C VAL A 365 6.62 4.72 -1.35
N HIS A 366 7.21 4.94 -2.53
CA HIS A 366 6.46 5.25 -3.75
C HIS A 366 5.46 4.13 -4.09
N GLN A 367 5.91 2.87 -4.11
CA GLN A 367 5.03 1.72 -4.35
C GLN A 367 3.91 1.61 -3.29
N ILE A 368 4.24 1.79 -2.02
CA ILE A 368 3.28 1.74 -0.92
C ILE A 368 2.18 2.77 -1.10
N ASN A 369 2.52 4.03 -1.35
CA ASN A 369 1.56 5.12 -1.36
C ASN A 369 0.77 5.20 -2.68
N LYS A 370 1.43 5.02 -3.84
CA LYS A 370 0.78 5.02 -5.16
C LYS A 370 -0.26 3.90 -5.29
N PHE A 371 0.07 2.69 -4.84
CA PHE A 371 -0.77 1.51 -5.03
C PHE A 371 -1.45 1.02 -3.75
N SER A 372 -1.22 1.71 -2.64
CA SER A 372 -1.84 1.40 -1.34
C SER A 372 -1.51 -0.02 -0.82
N ASN A 373 -0.26 -0.49 -1.02
CA ASN A 373 0.15 -1.84 -0.68
C ASN A 373 0.18 -2.08 0.84
N ASN A 374 -0.64 -3.02 1.33
CA ASN A 374 -0.78 -3.30 2.75
C ASN A 374 0.39 -4.11 3.32
N VAL A 375 0.81 -5.17 2.62
CA VAL A 375 1.85 -6.06 3.15
C VAL A 375 3.19 -5.36 3.21
N MET A 376 3.55 -4.58 2.19
CA MET A 376 4.77 -3.76 2.21
C MET A 376 4.78 -2.79 3.40
N THR A 377 3.63 -2.15 3.68
CA THR A 377 3.54 -1.21 4.80
C THR A 377 3.68 -1.90 6.16
N ARG A 378 3.09 -3.10 6.32
CA ARG A 378 3.24 -3.91 7.54
C ARG A 378 4.69 -4.33 7.75
N MET A 379 5.38 -4.77 6.69
CA MET A 379 6.80 -5.11 6.74
C MET A 379 7.64 -3.90 7.10
N LEU A 380 7.35 -2.73 6.53
CA LEU A 380 8.07 -1.50 6.81
C LEU A 380 7.96 -1.07 8.28
N LEU A 381 6.77 -1.23 8.90
CA LEU A 381 6.59 -0.99 10.33
C LEU A 381 7.50 -1.88 11.18
N LEU A 382 7.55 -3.17 10.88
CA LEU A 382 8.38 -4.15 11.59
C LEU A 382 9.87 -3.92 11.34
N GLU A 383 10.23 -3.52 10.14
CA GLU A 383 11.61 -3.21 9.78
C GLU A 383 12.16 -2.02 10.56
N MET A 384 11.39 -0.94 10.68
CA MET A 384 11.79 0.22 11.50
C MET A 384 12.12 -0.21 12.94
N ALA A 385 11.29 -1.03 13.55
CA ALA A 385 11.51 -1.54 14.90
C ALA A 385 12.77 -2.41 14.98
N ALA A 386 12.95 -3.33 14.04
CA ALA A 386 14.11 -4.22 14.00
C ALA A 386 15.44 -3.45 13.83
N VAL A 387 15.46 -2.43 12.97
CA VAL A 387 16.68 -1.62 12.70
C VAL A 387 16.98 -0.68 13.87
N LYS A 388 15.94 -0.15 14.54
CA LYS A 388 16.14 0.80 15.66
C LYS A 388 16.36 0.11 17.02
N GLY A 389 16.77 -1.16 17.00
CA GLY A 389 17.24 -1.87 18.18
C GLY A 389 16.15 -2.44 19.09
N GLN A 390 14.91 -2.45 18.64
CA GLN A 390 13.80 -3.07 19.39
C GLN A 390 13.74 -4.59 19.18
N GLY A 391 14.55 -5.13 18.26
CA GLY A 391 14.50 -6.53 17.86
C GLY A 391 13.24 -6.88 17.08
N ALA A 392 12.90 -8.18 17.07
CA ALA A 392 11.69 -8.67 16.43
C ALA A 392 10.46 -8.35 17.29
N LEU A 393 9.61 -7.46 16.82
CA LEU A 393 8.35 -7.10 17.47
C LEU A 393 7.14 -7.70 16.76
N ALA A 394 6.07 -7.93 17.51
CA ALA A 394 4.75 -8.17 16.94
C ALA A 394 4.20 -6.84 16.37
N PRO A 395 3.34 -6.87 15.33
CA PRO A 395 2.86 -5.66 14.67
C PRO A 395 2.18 -4.64 15.60
N GLU A 396 1.38 -5.12 16.55
CA GLU A 396 0.68 -4.25 17.52
C GLU A 396 1.66 -3.53 18.44
N VAL A 397 2.69 -4.23 18.90
CA VAL A 397 3.78 -3.68 19.74
C VAL A 397 4.60 -2.68 18.92
N ALA A 398 4.89 -2.98 17.66
CA ALA A 398 5.58 -2.07 16.75
C ALA A 398 4.75 -0.80 16.49
N GLY A 399 3.42 -0.90 16.41
CA GLY A 399 2.51 0.25 16.31
C GLY A 399 2.58 1.17 17.53
N GLN A 400 2.58 0.60 18.73
CA GLN A 400 2.73 1.37 19.99
C GLN A 400 4.12 2.01 20.10
N TRP A 401 5.17 1.28 19.73
CA TRP A 401 6.53 1.81 19.67
C TRP A 401 6.63 2.99 18.70
N LEU A 402 6.03 2.89 17.51
CA LEU A 402 6.04 3.98 16.54
C LEU A 402 5.29 5.22 17.05
N HIS A 403 4.18 5.05 17.78
CA HIS A 403 3.50 6.17 18.44
C HIS A 403 4.43 6.84 19.45
N GLY A 404 5.18 6.06 20.26
CA GLY A 404 6.20 6.59 21.19
C GLY A 404 7.28 7.40 20.47
N TRP A 405 7.71 6.94 19.30
CA TRP A 405 8.66 7.69 18.48
C TRP A 405 8.10 9.04 18.03
N TYR A 406 6.85 9.10 17.55
CA TYR A 406 6.24 10.39 17.18
C TYR A 406 6.20 11.37 18.33
N ARG A 407 5.89 10.91 19.54
CA ARG A 407 5.92 11.74 20.75
C ARG A 407 7.33 12.28 21.02
N SER A 408 8.37 11.46 20.85
CA SER A 408 9.77 11.91 21.01
C SER A 408 10.21 12.95 19.98
N GLN A 409 9.53 13.00 18.83
CA GLN A 409 9.77 13.99 17.77
C GLN A 409 8.96 15.29 17.96
N GLY A 410 8.31 15.47 19.11
CA GLY A 410 7.46 16.63 19.39
C GLY A 410 6.11 16.62 18.64
N MET A 411 5.69 15.45 18.13
CA MET A 411 4.38 15.21 17.53
C MET A 411 3.60 14.26 18.45
N PRO A 412 2.80 14.74 19.38
CA PRO A 412 2.14 13.89 20.37
C PRO A 412 1.18 12.89 19.73
N MET A 413 0.55 13.23 18.58
CA MET A 413 -0.37 12.35 17.85
C MET A 413 -1.40 11.73 18.80
N ALA A 414 -2.00 12.54 19.66
CA ALA A 414 -2.80 12.10 20.80
C ALA A 414 -3.97 11.19 20.43
N SER A 415 -4.49 11.35 19.22
CA SER A 415 -5.59 10.54 18.68
C SER A 415 -5.14 9.23 17.99
N LEU A 416 -3.81 8.99 17.86
CA LEU A 416 -3.28 7.88 17.08
C LEU A 416 -3.44 6.55 17.82
N THR A 417 -4.19 5.64 17.21
CA THR A 417 -4.19 4.20 17.54
C THR A 417 -3.78 3.43 16.30
N MET A 418 -2.68 2.70 16.37
CA MET A 418 -2.12 1.95 15.25
C MET A 418 -1.97 0.48 15.61
N GLU A 419 -2.54 -0.40 14.78
CA GLU A 419 -2.50 -1.85 14.95
C GLU A 419 -1.41 -2.50 14.07
N ASN A 420 -1.32 -2.09 12.80
CA ASN A 420 -0.45 -2.76 11.83
C ASN A 420 0.20 -1.82 10.79
N GLY A 421 0.12 -0.53 10.98
CA GLY A 421 0.70 0.50 10.10
C GLY A 421 0.01 0.69 8.75
N SER A 422 -0.76 -0.29 8.25
CA SER A 422 -1.35 -0.22 6.91
C SER A 422 -2.74 0.43 6.87
N GLY A 423 -3.41 0.53 8.02
CA GLY A 423 -4.79 0.99 8.13
C GLY A 423 -5.85 -0.03 7.70
N LEU A 424 -5.45 -1.27 7.36
CA LEU A 424 -6.39 -2.39 7.24
C LEU A 424 -6.69 -2.90 8.65
N SER A 425 -7.54 -2.17 9.36
CA SER A 425 -7.86 -2.35 10.77
C SER A 425 -9.22 -1.74 11.08
N ARG A 426 -9.98 -2.37 11.96
CA ARG A 426 -11.21 -1.81 12.50
C ARG A 426 -10.97 -0.88 13.69
N GLN A 427 -9.82 -1.00 14.34
CA GLN A 427 -9.46 -0.28 15.56
C GLN A 427 -8.57 0.93 15.31
N ALA A 428 -7.87 1.00 14.17
CA ALA A 428 -7.00 2.12 13.84
C ALA A 428 -7.75 3.46 13.87
N ARG A 429 -7.16 4.45 14.53
CA ARG A 429 -7.73 5.80 14.68
C ARG A 429 -6.65 6.85 14.53
N ILE A 430 -7.05 8.00 14.00
CA ILE A 430 -6.31 9.25 13.99
C ILE A 430 -7.29 10.39 13.75
N SER A 431 -7.01 11.58 14.26
CA SER A 431 -7.81 12.77 13.96
C SER A 431 -7.37 13.42 12.63
N ALA A 432 -8.25 14.17 12.01
CA ALA A 432 -7.91 14.96 10.83
C ALA A 432 -6.85 16.02 11.16
N GLY A 433 -6.88 16.57 12.39
CA GLY A 433 -5.88 17.51 12.90
C GLY A 433 -4.49 16.89 13.01
N ASP A 434 -4.36 15.73 13.68
CA ASP A 434 -3.07 15.03 13.77
C ASP A 434 -2.51 14.66 12.37
N MET A 435 -3.39 14.30 11.44
CA MET A 435 -2.99 13.98 10.06
C MET A 435 -2.44 15.20 9.31
N VAL A 436 -3.06 16.38 9.41
CA VAL A 436 -2.53 17.57 8.73
C VAL A 436 -1.27 18.11 9.40
N VAL A 437 -1.12 17.95 10.72
CA VAL A 437 0.14 18.26 11.43
C VAL A 437 1.28 17.39 10.89
N LEU A 438 1.04 16.08 10.74
CA LEU A 438 2.01 15.17 10.12
C LEU A 438 2.37 15.61 8.70
N LEU A 439 1.37 15.93 7.87
CA LEU A 439 1.58 16.38 6.48
C LEU A 439 2.38 17.67 6.42
N ALA A 440 2.05 18.65 7.27
CA ALA A 440 2.78 19.93 7.33
C ALA A 440 4.24 19.71 7.77
N ARG A 441 4.48 18.82 8.74
CA ARG A 441 5.83 18.47 9.18
C ARG A 441 6.60 17.73 8.09
N ALA A 442 5.94 16.83 7.38
CA ALA A 442 6.54 16.10 6.26
C ALA A 442 6.96 17.03 5.11
N ALA A 443 6.13 18.02 4.77
CA ALA A 443 6.43 19.01 3.73
C ALA A 443 7.64 19.90 4.04
N GLN A 444 8.01 20.05 5.32
CA GLN A 444 9.17 20.82 5.77
C GLN A 444 10.40 19.95 6.06
N SER A 445 10.27 18.62 5.96
CA SER A 445 11.35 17.70 6.29
C SER A 445 12.37 17.56 5.16
N PRO A 446 13.61 17.14 5.44
CA PRO A 446 14.59 16.80 4.40
C PRO A 446 14.11 15.72 3.44
N GLN A 447 13.13 14.90 3.85
CA GLN A 447 12.53 13.83 3.07
C GLN A 447 11.29 14.23 2.30
N ALA A 448 10.89 15.51 2.33
CA ALA A 448 9.66 16.03 1.71
C ALA A 448 9.49 15.56 0.26
N ARG A 449 10.55 15.66 -0.55
CA ARG A 449 10.52 15.26 -1.96
C ARG A 449 10.07 13.82 -2.16
N TRP A 450 10.68 12.87 -1.44
CA TRP A 450 10.34 11.44 -1.57
C TRP A 450 8.94 11.14 -1.07
N PHE A 451 8.56 11.76 0.05
CA PHE A 451 7.24 11.57 0.64
C PHE A 451 6.14 12.11 -0.28
N GLU A 452 6.23 13.36 -0.75
CA GLU A 452 5.22 13.99 -1.60
C GLU A 452 5.10 13.30 -2.97
N GLN A 453 6.23 12.99 -3.62
CA GLN A 453 6.24 12.30 -4.91
C GLN A 453 5.69 10.87 -4.84
N SER A 454 5.68 10.27 -3.65
CA SER A 454 5.08 8.96 -3.44
C SER A 454 3.55 8.97 -3.48
N LEU A 455 2.90 10.11 -3.27
CA LEU A 455 1.45 10.19 -3.22
C LEU A 455 0.82 10.10 -4.61
N PRO A 456 -0.38 9.47 -4.75
CA PRO A 456 -1.14 9.48 -5.99
C PRO A 456 -1.47 10.90 -6.44
N VAL A 457 -1.24 11.19 -7.71
CA VAL A 457 -1.57 12.48 -8.32
C VAL A 457 -2.97 12.42 -8.93
N VAL A 458 -3.82 13.34 -8.53
CA VAL A 458 -5.22 13.42 -9.00
C VAL A 458 -5.27 13.49 -10.53
N GLY A 459 -6.05 12.60 -11.13
CA GLY A 459 -6.25 12.51 -12.57
C GLY A 459 -5.08 11.92 -13.37
N ILE A 460 -3.93 11.63 -12.75
CA ILE A 460 -2.70 11.24 -13.44
C ILE A 460 -2.30 9.80 -13.11
N ASP A 461 -2.12 9.45 -11.82
CA ASP A 461 -1.53 8.16 -11.43
C ASP A 461 -2.11 7.55 -10.15
N GLY A 462 -1.60 6.38 -9.80
CA GLY A 462 -1.93 5.66 -8.57
C GLY A 462 -3.43 5.43 -8.39
N THR A 463 -3.89 5.46 -7.14
CA THR A 463 -5.31 5.27 -6.80
C THR A 463 -6.21 6.46 -7.18
N MET A 464 -5.63 7.57 -7.62
CA MET A 464 -6.36 8.77 -8.09
C MET A 464 -6.39 8.91 -9.62
N LYS A 465 -5.80 7.99 -10.37
CA LYS A 465 -5.62 8.05 -11.83
C LYS A 465 -6.90 8.35 -12.61
N THR A 466 -8.04 7.84 -12.19
CA THR A 466 -9.32 7.96 -12.92
C THR A 466 -10.25 9.03 -12.36
N ARG A 467 -9.89 9.64 -11.20
CA ARG A 467 -10.71 10.66 -10.52
C ARG A 467 -10.35 12.05 -11.01
N LEU A 468 -11.34 12.89 -11.26
CA LEU A 468 -11.18 14.32 -11.59
C LEU A 468 -10.25 14.59 -12.79
N ARG A 469 -10.15 13.66 -13.76
CA ARG A 469 -9.20 13.76 -14.90
C ARG A 469 -9.39 14.98 -15.81
N LEU A 470 -10.62 15.45 -15.94
CA LEU A 470 -10.98 16.60 -16.78
C LEU A 470 -11.25 17.85 -15.95
N ASP A 471 -10.94 17.80 -14.66
CA ASP A 471 -11.15 18.90 -13.73
C ASP A 471 -9.86 19.72 -13.61
N PRO A 472 -9.92 21.06 -13.39
CA PRO A 472 -8.74 21.88 -13.19
C PRO A 472 -7.82 21.44 -12.03
N VAL A 473 -8.32 20.70 -11.06
CA VAL A 473 -7.50 20.14 -9.96
C VAL A 473 -6.64 18.94 -10.40
N ALA A 474 -6.84 18.40 -11.63
CA ALA A 474 -5.99 17.33 -12.15
C ALA A 474 -4.53 17.78 -12.23
N GLY A 475 -3.63 16.96 -11.70
CA GLY A 475 -2.20 17.29 -11.60
C GLY A 475 -1.83 18.24 -10.46
N GLN A 476 -2.80 18.88 -9.80
CA GLN A 476 -2.58 19.91 -8.78
C GLN A 476 -2.71 19.37 -7.35
N ALA A 477 -3.03 18.08 -7.19
CA ALA A 477 -3.19 17.49 -5.88
C ALA A 477 -2.52 16.12 -5.78
N GLN A 478 -1.79 15.88 -4.68
CA GLN A 478 -1.14 14.64 -4.32
C GLN A 478 -1.90 14.02 -3.13
N ILE A 479 -2.73 13.03 -3.39
CA ILE A 479 -3.73 12.55 -2.43
C ILE A 479 -3.62 11.05 -2.19
N LYS A 480 -3.37 10.65 -0.95
CA LYS A 480 -3.54 9.28 -0.50
C LYS A 480 -5.01 9.02 -0.18
N THR A 481 -5.53 7.93 -0.72
CA THR A 481 -6.90 7.46 -0.45
C THR A 481 -6.93 6.38 0.63
N GLY A 482 -8.05 6.29 1.34
CA GLY A 482 -8.38 5.23 2.29
C GLY A 482 -9.79 4.70 2.06
N THR A 483 -9.94 3.37 2.02
CA THR A 483 -11.24 2.70 1.78
C THR A 483 -11.35 1.46 2.65
N LEU A 484 -12.43 1.37 3.44
CA LEU A 484 -12.97 0.16 4.05
C LEU A 484 -14.49 0.12 3.80
N GLN A 485 -15.17 -0.88 4.29
CA GLN A 485 -16.60 -1.05 4.06
C GLN A 485 -17.42 0.21 4.39
N GLU A 486 -17.18 0.83 5.54
CA GLU A 486 -17.89 2.02 6.06
C GLU A 486 -16.97 3.23 6.19
N VAL A 487 -15.81 3.22 5.51
CA VAL A 487 -14.81 4.27 5.61
C VAL A 487 -14.40 4.75 4.25
N ARG A 488 -14.39 6.08 4.08
CA ARG A 488 -13.75 6.77 2.96
C ARG A 488 -12.89 7.89 3.51
N ALA A 489 -11.61 7.87 3.19
CA ALA A 489 -10.67 8.89 3.66
C ALA A 489 -9.79 9.39 2.51
N ILE A 490 -9.40 10.64 2.59
CA ILE A 490 -8.34 11.25 1.79
C ILE A 490 -7.44 12.09 2.69
N ALA A 491 -6.15 12.11 2.38
CA ALA A 491 -5.18 12.99 3.02
C ALA A 491 -4.02 13.28 2.07
N GLY A 492 -3.48 14.48 2.09
CA GLY A 492 -2.38 14.88 1.22
C GLY A 492 -2.32 16.38 0.98
N TYR A 493 -1.87 16.76 -0.20
CA TYR A 493 -1.55 18.13 -0.57
C TYR A 493 -2.36 18.60 -1.77
N VAL A 494 -2.74 19.88 -1.78
CA VAL A 494 -3.35 20.57 -2.92
C VAL A 494 -2.59 21.86 -3.17
N THR A 495 -2.19 22.08 -4.43
CA THR A 495 -1.76 23.38 -4.92
C THR A 495 -2.98 24.07 -5.50
N ALA A 496 -3.42 25.16 -4.89
CA ALA A 496 -4.57 25.93 -5.33
C ALA A 496 -4.29 26.73 -6.60
N ALA A 497 -5.34 27.23 -7.25
CA ALA A 497 -5.22 28.09 -8.43
C ALA A 497 -4.41 29.39 -8.15
N SER A 498 -4.37 29.83 -6.89
CA SER A 498 -3.52 30.94 -6.42
C SER A 498 -2.03 30.62 -6.37
N GLY A 499 -1.63 29.34 -6.55
CA GLY A 499 -0.28 28.85 -6.35
C GLY A 499 0.05 28.47 -4.90
N ARG A 500 -0.84 28.73 -3.94
CA ARG A 500 -0.64 28.35 -2.55
C ARG A 500 -0.83 26.86 -2.34
N ARG A 501 -0.11 26.32 -1.38
CA ARG A 501 -0.16 24.89 -1.05
C ARG A 501 -0.89 24.67 0.27
N TYR A 502 -1.67 23.61 0.31
CA TYR A 502 -2.46 23.21 1.48
C TYR A 502 -2.25 21.75 1.79
N ALA A 503 -2.21 21.41 3.09
CA ALA A 503 -2.39 20.05 3.58
C ALA A 503 -3.87 19.87 3.94
N LEU A 504 -4.43 18.71 3.59
CA LEU A 504 -5.81 18.38 3.94
C LEU A 504 -5.96 16.94 4.39
N SER A 505 -6.98 16.70 5.24
CA SER A 505 -7.46 15.38 5.61
C SER A 505 -8.97 15.41 5.78
N LEU A 506 -9.67 14.49 5.11
CA LEU A 506 -11.09 14.22 5.29
C LEU A 506 -11.29 12.72 5.53
N MET A 507 -11.90 12.38 6.66
CA MET A 507 -12.23 11.01 7.04
C MET A 507 -13.72 10.90 7.27
N ILE A 508 -14.41 10.11 6.45
CA ILE A 508 -15.85 9.83 6.55
C ILE A 508 -16.00 8.40 7.05
N ASN A 509 -16.65 8.23 8.21
CA ASN A 509 -16.93 6.93 8.83
C ASN A 509 -18.44 6.78 9.02
N GLY A 510 -19.07 5.90 8.24
CA GLY A 510 -20.51 5.69 8.27
C GLY A 510 -21.02 4.86 7.11
N LYS A 511 -22.25 4.42 7.21
CA LYS A 511 -22.93 3.58 6.20
C LYS A 511 -23.45 4.42 5.03
N TYR A 512 -22.57 4.89 4.20
CA TYR A 512 -22.90 5.68 3.01
C TYR A 512 -22.65 4.90 1.73
N PRO A 513 -23.46 5.14 0.67
CA PRO A 513 -23.11 4.70 -0.68
C PRO A 513 -21.70 5.21 -1.04
N ALA A 514 -20.87 4.34 -1.62
CA ALA A 514 -19.49 4.69 -1.95
C ALA A 514 -19.39 5.96 -2.80
N GLU A 515 -20.27 6.11 -3.77
CA GLU A 515 -20.35 7.25 -4.71
C GLU A 515 -20.60 8.57 -3.99
N ARG A 516 -21.46 8.56 -2.96
CA ARG A 516 -21.76 9.76 -2.17
C ARG A 516 -20.54 10.29 -1.44
N ALA A 517 -19.83 9.41 -0.73
CA ALA A 517 -18.63 9.80 0.00
C ALA A 517 -17.46 10.18 -0.94
N LEU A 518 -17.36 9.53 -2.12
CA LEU A 518 -16.38 9.92 -3.14
C LEU A 518 -16.69 11.29 -3.72
N HIS A 519 -17.97 11.58 -4.00
CA HIS A 519 -18.41 12.88 -4.48
C HIS A 519 -18.09 13.99 -3.48
N ALA A 520 -18.35 13.77 -2.20
CA ALA A 520 -18.00 14.71 -1.13
C ALA A 520 -16.49 15.02 -1.08
N GLN A 521 -15.65 14.00 -1.24
CA GLN A 521 -14.20 14.19 -1.33
C GLN A 521 -13.78 14.97 -2.58
N ASP A 522 -14.38 14.69 -3.73
CA ASP A 522 -14.08 15.39 -4.98
C ASP A 522 -14.49 16.87 -4.91
N GLU A 523 -15.65 17.18 -4.29
CA GLU A 523 -16.07 18.57 -4.06
C GLU A 523 -15.11 19.32 -3.14
N LEU A 524 -14.62 18.69 -2.07
CA LEU A 524 -13.60 19.29 -1.21
C LEU A 524 -12.32 19.64 -1.99
N LEU A 525 -11.82 18.72 -2.83
CA LEU A 525 -10.62 18.95 -3.63
C LEU A 525 -10.80 20.13 -4.61
N ARG A 526 -11.96 20.20 -5.29
CA ARG A 526 -12.33 21.32 -6.17
C ARG A 526 -12.38 22.64 -5.41
N TRP A 527 -12.98 22.60 -4.24
CA TRP A 527 -13.15 23.79 -3.42
C TRP A 527 -11.81 24.34 -2.92
N VAL A 528 -10.95 23.48 -2.37
CA VAL A 528 -9.59 23.90 -1.96
C VAL A 528 -8.78 24.42 -3.14
N TYR A 529 -8.89 23.77 -4.31
CA TYR A 529 -8.20 24.25 -5.52
C TYR A 529 -8.63 25.67 -5.93
N ARG A 530 -9.93 25.96 -5.88
CA ARG A 530 -10.47 27.25 -6.34
C ARG A 530 -10.27 28.39 -5.36
N HIS A 531 -10.38 28.10 -4.09
CA HIS A 531 -10.48 29.12 -3.04
C HIS A 531 -9.26 29.18 -2.10
N GLY A 532 -8.30 28.29 -2.27
CA GLY A 532 -7.07 28.24 -1.52
C GLY A 532 -6.03 29.34 -1.83
#